data_300ebe215b9e8d0127107c7ea401704c
#
_entry.id   300ebe215b9e8d0127107c7ea401704c
#
_cell.length_a   1.000
_cell.length_b   1.000
_cell.length_c   1.000
_cell.angle_alpha   90.00
_cell.angle_beta   90.00
_cell.angle_gamma   90.00
#
_symmetry.space_group_name_H-M   'P 1'
#
loop_
_entity.id
_entity.type
_entity.pdbx_description
1 polymer ?
#
loop_
_entity_poly.entity_id
_entity_poly.type
_entity_poly.pdbx_seq_one_letter_code
_entity_poly.pdbx_strand_id
1 'polypeptide(L)'
;MLTFLTMKTLSLWRNLLVPLASTIAISAFAGSASNGKASSNTGTAPNVRIEFVNPKSFTDIRIHDFDEFKSAKIFGDEMTEALSPVVGKAAPGCTLVLQFTDIDLGGRYEPWRDSSQKNQIRYERQYLPLRMTFNYTLVDSRGRTLSQGTKSLSDTLYLGWSSRGNVLENFDYLYYEKRDLKKWVEANVRAS
;
A
#
# COMPACT_ATOMS: atom_id res chain seq x y z
N MET A 1 46.33 52.92 -26.33
CA MET A 1 46.07 53.01 -24.90
C MET A 1 44.54 53.02 -24.73
N LEU A 2 43.92 51.82 -24.64
CA LEU A 2 42.47 51.63 -24.60
C LEU A 2 42.09 51.23 -23.18
N THR A 3 41.25 52.09 -22.56
CA THR A 3 40.71 51.89 -21.24
C THR A 3 39.39 51.08 -21.38
N PHE A 4 39.35 49.88 -20.81
CA PHE A 4 38.14 49.05 -20.74
C PHE A 4 37.32 49.43 -19.50
N LEU A 5 36.10 49.90 -19.76
CA LEU A 5 35.06 50.16 -18.75
C LEU A 5 34.31 48.89 -18.43
N THR A 6 34.40 48.38 -17.19
CA THR A 6 33.64 47.24 -16.72
C THR A 6 32.28 47.70 -16.17
N MET A 7 31.21 47.35 -16.85
CA MET A 7 29.85 47.49 -16.34
C MET A 7 29.50 46.35 -15.39
N LYS A 8 29.29 46.65 -14.11
CA LYS A 8 28.67 45.78 -13.12
C LYS A 8 27.14 45.84 -13.27
N THR A 9 26.55 44.76 -13.75
CA THR A 9 25.09 44.60 -13.68
C THR A 9 24.72 43.92 -12.35
N LEU A 10 24.08 44.64 -11.45
CA LEU A 10 23.41 44.13 -10.27
C LEU A 10 22.07 43.53 -10.72
N SER A 11 21.94 42.20 -10.69
CA SER A 11 20.64 41.55 -10.81
C SER A 11 20.05 41.28 -9.40
N LEU A 12 19.08 42.11 -9.04
CA LEU A 12 18.23 41.93 -7.87
C LEU A 12 17.21 40.80 -8.16
N TRP A 13 17.49 39.61 -7.71
CA TRP A 13 16.49 38.54 -7.66
C TRP A 13 15.71 38.67 -6.35
N ARG A 14 14.51 39.27 -6.44
CA ARG A 14 13.54 39.28 -5.35
C ARG A 14 12.92 37.89 -5.27
N ASN A 15 13.26 37.15 -4.22
CA ASN A 15 12.59 35.91 -3.84
C ASN A 15 11.12 36.18 -3.55
N LEU A 16 10.23 35.77 -4.45
CA LEU A 16 8.80 35.66 -4.19
C LEU A 16 8.58 34.26 -3.60
N LEU A 17 8.55 34.20 -2.27
CA LEU A 17 8.01 33.06 -1.52
C LEU A 17 6.48 33.09 -1.66
N VAL A 18 5.94 32.21 -2.49
CA VAL A 18 4.50 31.92 -2.52
C VAL A 18 4.26 30.78 -1.56
N PRO A 19 3.53 30.98 -0.45
CA PRO A 19 3.10 29.85 0.38
C PRO A 19 1.97 29.09 -0.36
N LEU A 20 2.25 27.89 -0.81
CA LEU A 20 1.24 26.97 -1.33
C LEU A 20 0.47 26.38 -0.14
N ALA A 21 -0.59 27.07 0.27
CA ALA A 21 -1.54 26.52 1.24
C ALA A 21 -2.41 25.48 0.54
N SER A 22 -2.01 24.20 0.63
CA SER A 22 -2.85 23.09 0.19
C SER A 22 -3.95 22.88 1.21
N THR A 23 -5.11 23.47 0.99
CA THR A 23 -6.34 23.14 1.72
C THR A 23 -6.82 21.77 1.28
N ILE A 24 -6.60 20.76 2.14
CA ILE A 24 -7.23 19.45 1.98
C ILE A 24 -8.70 19.61 2.37
N ALA A 25 -9.57 19.60 1.37
CA ALA A 25 -11.02 19.55 1.59
C ALA A 25 -11.39 18.15 2.12
N ILE A 26 -11.72 18.07 3.40
CA ILE A 26 -12.32 16.86 3.99
C ILE A 26 -13.79 16.87 3.56
N SER A 27 -14.13 16.08 2.54
CA SER A 27 -15.52 15.83 2.15
C SER A 27 -16.18 14.94 3.20
N ALA A 28 -16.99 15.51 4.05
CA ALA A 28 -17.88 14.76 4.94
C ALA A 28 -18.97 14.10 4.07
N PHE A 29 -18.88 12.80 3.88
CA PHE A 29 -19.92 12.01 3.22
C PHE A 29 -20.96 11.64 4.28
N ALA A 30 -22.11 12.33 4.26
CA ALA A 30 -23.28 11.97 5.07
C ALA A 30 -23.91 10.71 4.48
N GLY A 31 -23.61 9.56 5.05
CA GLY A 31 -24.23 8.29 4.70
C GLY A 31 -25.61 8.16 5.37
N SER A 32 -26.60 7.82 4.55
CA SER A 32 -27.99 7.54 4.89
C SER A 32 -28.10 6.40 5.91
N ALA A 33 -28.87 6.61 6.97
CA ALA A 33 -29.12 5.62 8.00
C ALA A 33 -30.08 4.55 7.46
N SER A 34 -29.64 3.29 7.39
CA SER A 34 -30.49 2.13 7.31
C SER A 34 -30.47 1.41 8.66
N ASN A 35 -31.68 1.27 9.28
CA ASN A 35 -31.91 0.55 10.52
C ASN A 35 -31.59 -0.95 10.35
N GLY A 36 -30.43 -1.36 10.80
CA GLY A 36 -30.02 -2.75 10.98
C GLY A 36 -29.57 -2.97 12.42
N LYS A 37 -30.18 -3.93 13.06
CA LYS A 37 -30.06 -4.40 14.45
C LYS A 37 -28.62 -4.26 14.99
N ALA A 38 -28.46 -3.40 16.00
CA ALA A 38 -27.19 -3.13 16.68
C ALA A 38 -26.67 -4.41 17.37
N SER A 39 -25.66 -5.02 16.77
CA SER A 39 -24.71 -5.85 17.49
C SER A 39 -23.71 -4.90 18.14
N SER A 40 -23.69 -4.86 19.46
CA SER A 40 -22.76 -4.04 20.26
C SER A 40 -21.35 -4.61 20.18
N ASN A 41 -20.70 -4.40 19.05
CA ASN A 41 -19.25 -4.46 18.97
C ASN A 41 -18.74 -3.05 19.23
N THR A 42 -18.07 -2.84 20.35
CA THR A 42 -17.24 -1.67 20.63
C THR A 42 -16.12 -1.63 19.60
N GLY A 43 -16.43 -1.20 18.38
CA GLY A 43 -15.51 -1.15 17.28
C GLY A 43 -14.49 -0.03 17.50
N THR A 44 -13.38 -0.34 18.10
CA THR A 44 -12.17 0.47 17.96
C THR A 44 -11.94 0.67 16.46
N ALA A 45 -11.79 1.92 16.02
CA ALA A 45 -11.49 2.23 14.62
C ALA A 45 -10.30 1.34 14.15
N PRO A 46 -10.36 0.79 12.93
CA PRO A 46 -9.31 -0.09 12.46
C PRO A 46 -7.97 0.63 12.51
N ASN A 47 -6.97 -0.01 13.12
CA ASN A 47 -5.60 0.51 13.23
C ASN A 47 -4.80 0.39 11.92
N VAL A 48 -5.41 -0.17 10.88
CA VAL A 48 -4.86 -0.27 9.51
C VAL A 48 -5.94 0.17 8.53
N ARG A 49 -5.56 1.00 7.56
CA ARG A 49 -6.40 1.43 6.45
C ARG A 49 -5.65 1.24 5.15
N ILE A 50 -6.23 0.48 4.23
CA ILE A 50 -5.68 0.22 2.90
C ILE A 50 -6.45 1.05 1.88
N GLU A 51 -5.72 1.78 1.06
CA GLU A 51 -6.24 2.63 -0.02
C GLU A 51 -5.54 2.30 -1.34
N PHE A 52 -6.21 2.55 -2.46
CA PHE A 52 -5.69 2.32 -3.79
C PHE A 52 -5.88 3.58 -4.64
N VAL A 53 -4.83 4.04 -5.31
CA VAL A 53 -4.92 5.25 -6.14
C VAL A 53 -5.75 4.96 -7.40
N ASN A 54 -5.38 3.95 -8.17
CA ASN A 54 -6.11 3.54 -9.37
C ASN A 54 -5.81 2.07 -9.70
N PRO A 55 -6.60 1.12 -9.21
CA PRO A 55 -6.36 -0.32 -9.41
C PRO A 55 -6.22 -0.75 -10.88
N LYS A 56 -6.88 -0.04 -11.80
CA LYS A 56 -6.79 -0.34 -13.25
C LYS A 56 -5.41 -0.05 -13.85
N SER A 57 -4.64 0.84 -13.22
CA SER A 57 -3.29 1.20 -13.70
C SER A 57 -2.19 0.35 -13.06
N PHE A 58 -2.53 -0.54 -12.14
CA PHE A 58 -1.56 -1.40 -11.49
C PHE A 58 -0.99 -2.43 -12.46
N THR A 59 0.24 -2.82 -12.25
CA THR A 59 0.95 -3.78 -13.12
C THR A 59 0.21 -5.10 -13.18
N ASP A 60 -0.12 -5.71 -12.04
CA ASP A 60 -0.98 -6.89 -11.96
C ASP A 60 -1.52 -7.07 -10.53
N ILE A 61 -2.79 -6.72 -10.31
CA ILE A 61 -3.48 -6.93 -9.03
C ILE A 61 -4.54 -8.05 -9.15
N ARG A 62 -4.73 -8.64 -10.31
CA ARG A 62 -5.85 -9.55 -10.54
C ARG A 62 -5.75 -10.83 -9.70
N ILE A 63 -6.82 -11.12 -8.98
CA ILE A 63 -7.01 -12.32 -8.18
C ILE A 63 -8.09 -13.16 -8.86
N HIS A 64 -7.77 -14.35 -9.29
CA HIS A 64 -8.66 -15.23 -10.06
C HIS A 64 -9.24 -14.52 -11.32
N ASP A 65 -10.53 -14.70 -11.57
CA ASP A 65 -11.26 -14.08 -12.68
C ASP A 65 -11.86 -12.71 -12.32
N PHE A 66 -11.50 -12.15 -11.16
CA PHE A 66 -12.05 -10.87 -10.73
C PHE A 66 -11.39 -9.70 -11.46
N ASP A 67 -12.16 -8.62 -11.64
CA ASP A 67 -11.63 -7.36 -12.13
C ASP A 67 -10.68 -6.71 -11.10
N GLU A 68 -10.00 -5.66 -11.52
CA GLU A 68 -9.00 -4.97 -10.71
C GLU A 68 -9.59 -4.33 -9.44
N PHE A 69 -10.84 -3.84 -9.49
CA PHE A 69 -11.49 -3.23 -8.31
C PHE A 69 -11.89 -4.26 -7.28
N LYS A 70 -12.49 -5.37 -7.72
CA LYS A 70 -12.85 -6.47 -6.82
C LYS A 70 -11.58 -7.11 -6.24
N SER A 71 -10.56 -7.29 -7.05
CA SER A 71 -9.25 -7.80 -6.61
C SER A 71 -8.59 -6.87 -5.59
N ALA A 72 -8.62 -5.55 -5.83
CA ALA A 72 -8.13 -4.55 -4.87
C ALA A 72 -8.88 -4.62 -3.55
N LYS A 73 -10.23 -4.76 -3.59
CA LYS A 73 -11.02 -4.90 -2.36
C LYS A 73 -10.60 -6.15 -1.57
N ILE A 74 -10.50 -7.30 -2.22
CA ILE A 74 -10.08 -8.56 -1.59
C ILE A 74 -8.68 -8.39 -0.98
N PHE A 75 -7.73 -7.85 -1.75
CA PHE A 75 -6.39 -7.57 -1.27
C PHE A 75 -6.41 -6.65 -0.03
N GLY A 76 -7.20 -5.58 -0.07
CA GLY A 76 -7.32 -4.63 1.04
C GLY A 76 -7.88 -5.26 2.32
N ASP A 77 -8.92 -6.07 2.20
CA ASP A 77 -9.53 -6.79 3.32
C ASP A 77 -8.52 -7.76 3.96
N GLU A 78 -7.84 -8.58 3.16
CA GLU A 78 -6.82 -9.54 3.57
C GLU A 78 -5.59 -8.87 4.22
N MET A 79 -5.10 -7.76 3.66
CA MET A 79 -3.98 -7.01 4.25
C MET A 79 -4.39 -6.31 5.54
N THR A 80 -5.61 -5.77 5.63
CA THR A 80 -6.12 -5.17 6.86
C THR A 80 -6.17 -6.18 7.99
N GLU A 81 -6.73 -7.37 7.73
CA GLU A 81 -6.78 -8.46 8.70
C GLU A 81 -5.37 -8.90 9.12
N ALA A 82 -4.48 -9.13 8.16
CA ALA A 82 -3.13 -9.63 8.41
C ALA A 82 -2.23 -8.64 9.16
N LEU A 83 -2.39 -7.32 8.92
CA LEU A 83 -1.51 -6.29 9.49
C LEU A 83 -2.03 -5.72 10.80
N SER A 84 -3.35 -5.76 11.07
CA SER A 84 -3.95 -5.19 12.29
C SER A 84 -3.28 -5.64 13.59
N PRO A 85 -3.02 -6.94 13.83
CA PRO A 85 -2.34 -7.38 15.06
C PRO A 85 -0.89 -6.90 15.12
N VAL A 86 -0.20 -6.80 13.97
CA VAL A 86 1.20 -6.37 13.91
C VAL A 86 1.32 -4.88 14.22
N VAL A 87 0.47 -4.04 13.61
CA VAL A 87 0.41 -2.60 13.87
C VAL A 87 -0.02 -2.33 15.32
N GLY A 88 -1.02 -3.06 15.82
CA GLY A 88 -1.48 -2.92 17.20
C GLY A 88 -0.37 -3.20 18.22
N LYS A 89 0.56 -4.10 17.91
CA LYS A 89 1.74 -4.38 18.74
C LYS A 89 2.86 -3.35 18.55
N ALA A 90 3.14 -2.96 17.30
CA ALA A 90 4.27 -2.08 16.97
C ALA A 90 4.01 -0.61 17.31
N ALA A 91 2.77 -0.15 17.14
CA ALA A 91 2.34 1.23 17.38
C ALA A 91 0.95 1.28 18.01
N PRO A 92 0.82 0.96 19.31
CA PRO A 92 -0.46 0.96 20.02
C PRO A 92 -1.15 2.33 19.95
N GLY A 93 -2.44 2.34 19.65
CA GLY A 93 -3.25 3.56 19.56
C GLY A 93 -3.01 4.41 18.29
N CYS A 94 -2.17 3.93 17.38
CA CYS A 94 -1.94 4.57 16.08
C CYS A 94 -2.73 3.88 14.97
N THR A 95 -2.94 4.60 13.86
CA THR A 95 -3.49 4.07 12.62
C THR A 95 -2.44 4.16 11.53
N LEU A 96 -2.15 3.04 10.87
CA LEU A 96 -1.32 2.97 9.69
C LEU A 96 -2.20 3.04 8.44
N VAL A 97 -1.95 4.02 7.59
CA VAL A 97 -2.58 4.15 6.26
C VAL A 97 -1.55 3.71 5.23
N LEU A 98 -1.92 2.76 4.38
CA LEU A 98 -1.13 2.32 3.22
C LEU A 98 -1.92 2.64 1.95
N GLN A 99 -1.42 3.57 1.14
CA GLN A 99 -2.01 3.95 -0.13
C GLN A 99 -1.18 3.35 -1.27
N PHE A 100 -1.67 2.26 -1.86
CA PHE A 100 -0.98 1.59 -2.95
C PHE A 100 -1.07 2.39 -4.24
N THR A 101 0.08 2.56 -4.90
CA THR A 101 0.23 3.21 -6.21
C THR A 101 0.54 2.22 -7.31
N ASP A 102 1.09 1.05 -6.97
CA ASP A 102 1.26 -0.08 -7.89
C ASP A 102 1.35 -1.40 -7.11
N ILE A 103 0.78 -2.46 -7.68
CA ILE A 103 0.88 -3.84 -7.21
C ILE A 103 1.13 -4.73 -8.42
N ASP A 104 2.12 -5.61 -8.27
CA ASP A 104 2.40 -6.75 -9.14
C ASP A 104 2.50 -7.98 -8.23
N LEU A 105 1.46 -8.80 -8.22
CA LEU A 105 1.38 -10.00 -7.37
C LEU A 105 2.40 -11.08 -7.73
N GLY A 106 3.18 -10.84 -8.78
CA GLY A 106 4.12 -11.82 -9.29
C GLY A 106 3.43 -13.01 -9.96
N GLY A 107 4.20 -13.88 -10.60
CA GLY A 107 3.63 -14.99 -11.36
C GLY A 107 2.65 -14.53 -12.44
N ARG A 108 1.87 -15.42 -12.99
CA ARG A 108 0.77 -15.10 -13.91
C ARG A 108 -0.22 -16.26 -14.06
N TYR A 109 -1.41 -15.95 -14.54
CA TYR A 109 -2.37 -16.96 -14.97
C TYR A 109 -1.97 -17.53 -16.34
N GLU A 110 -1.98 -18.86 -16.47
CA GLU A 110 -1.63 -19.59 -17.70
C GLU A 110 -2.84 -20.46 -18.16
N PRO A 111 -3.91 -19.85 -18.73
CA PRO A 111 -5.16 -20.55 -19.05
C PRO A 111 -5.00 -21.66 -20.09
N TRP A 112 -3.90 -21.66 -20.85
CA TRP A 112 -3.56 -22.71 -21.82
C TRP A 112 -3.00 -23.98 -21.16
N ARG A 113 -2.61 -23.92 -19.90
CA ARG A 113 -1.95 -25.03 -19.20
C ARG A 113 -2.92 -26.03 -18.62
N ASP A 114 -4.04 -25.55 -18.12
CA ASP A 114 -5.13 -26.35 -17.61
C ASP A 114 -6.46 -25.68 -17.95
N SER A 115 -7.17 -26.25 -18.96
CA SER A 115 -8.44 -25.71 -19.41
C SER A 115 -9.58 -25.83 -18.40
N SER A 116 -9.44 -26.70 -17.40
CA SER A 116 -10.46 -26.91 -16.36
C SER A 116 -10.39 -25.85 -15.26
N GLN A 117 -9.21 -25.27 -15.05
CA GLN A 117 -8.97 -24.29 -13.98
C GLN A 117 -8.52 -22.91 -14.48
N LYS A 118 -8.54 -22.68 -15.77
CA LYS A 118 -8.20 -21.40 -16.46
C LYS A 118 -7.47 -20.37 -15.59
N ASN A 119 -8.16 -19.31 -15.14
CA ASN A 119 -7.57 -18.23 -14.36
C ASN A 119 -7.72 -18.44 -12.82
N GLN A 120 -7.88 -19.66 -12.35
CA GLN A 120 -7.99 -19.92 -10.91
C GLN A 120 -6.63 -20.19 -10.27
N ILE A 121 -5.65 -20.65 -11.06
CA ILE A 121 -4.29 -20.92 -10.57
C ILE A 121 -3.33 -19.88 -11.14
N ARG A 122 -2.68 -19.14 -10.25
CA ARG A 122 -1.56 -18.28 -10.57
C ARG A 122 -0.26 -19.08 -10.47
N TYR A 123 0.46 -19.18 -11.57
CA TYR A 123 1.75 -19.87 -11.64
C TYR A 123 2.86 -18.90 -11.26
N GLU A 124 3.44 -19.12 -10.10
CA GLU A 124 4.57 -18.34 -9.60
C GLU A 124 5.86 -18.70 -10.35
N ARG A 125 6.68 -17.69 -10.65
CA ARG A 125 7.92 -17.84 -11.40
C ARG A 125 9.00 -16.96 -10.79
N GLN A 126 10.21 -17.47 -10.63
CA GLN A 126 11.35 -16.71 -10.09
C GLN A 126 11.68 -15.43 -10.87
N TYR A 127 11.38 -15.40 -12.18
CA TYR A 127 11.60 -14.23 -13.03
C TYR A 127 10.43 -13.25 -13.07
N LEU A 128 9.36 -13.51 -12.34
CA LEU A 128 8.20 -12.64 -12.17
C LEU A 128 8.09 -12.25 -10.69
N PRO A 129 8.89 -11.29 -10.23
CA PRO A 129 8.94 -10.94 -8.82
C PRO A 129 7.64 -10.28 -8.34
N LEU A 130 7.30 -10.54 -7.10
CA LEU A 130 6.33 -9.77 -6.36
C LEU A 130 6.85 -8.34 -6.18
N ARG A 131 5.98 -7.34 -6.44
CA ARG A 131 6.28 -5.91 -6.21
C ARG A 131 5.08 -5.18 -5.66
N MET A 132 5.32 -4.31 -4.68
CA MET A 132 4.29 -3.44 -4.11
C MET A 132 4.90 -2.06 -3.88
N THR A 133 4.28 -1.02 -4.44
CA THR A 133 4.68 0.37 -4.21
C THR A 133 3.52 1.11 -3.55
N PHE A 134 3.81 1.78 -2.43
CA PHE A 134 2.80 2.48 -1.65
C PHE A 134 3.37 3.69 -0.92
N ASN A 135 2.50 4.67 -0.69
CA ASN A 135 2.70 5.71 0.30
C ASN A 135 2.20 5.21 1.65
N TYR A 136 2.89 5.53 2.72
CA TYR A 136 2.45 5.20 4.06
C TYR A 136 2.36 6.46 4.93
N THR A 137 1.40 6.45 5.86
CA THR A 137 1.24 7.48 6.88
C THR A 137 0.85 6.79 8.18
N LEU A 138 1.62 7.02 9.24
CA LEU A 138 1.30 6.61 10.61
C LEU A 138 0.75 7.81 11.36
N VAL A 139 -0.46 7.72 11.88
CA VAL A 139 -1.10 8.79 12.65
C VAL A 139 -1.42 8.31 14.07
N ASP A 140 -1.30 9.20 15.04
CA ASP A 140 -1.69 8.92 16.44
C ASP A 140 -3.23 9.05 16.63
N SER A 141 -3.70 8.75 17.84
CA SER A 141 -5.11 8.85 18.22
C SER A 141 -5.68 10.27 18.15
N ARG A 142 -4.82 11.30 18.04
CA ARG A 142 -5.21 12.71 17.88
C ARG A 142 -5.18 13.16 16.42
N GLY A 143 -4.87 12.25 15.47
CA GLY A 143 -4.76 12.54 14.04
C GLY A 143 -3.45 13.22 13.64
N ARG A 144 -2.42 13.28 14.52
CA ARG A 144 -1.11 13.85 14.16
C ARG A 144 -0.30 12.81 13.42
N THR A 145 0.33 13.21 12.33
CA THR A 145 1.25 12.36 11.58
C THR A 145 2.54 12.16 12.37
N LEU A 146 2.87 10.92 12.68
CA LEU A 146 4.11 10.52 13.34
C LEU A 146 5.20 10.17 12.33
N SER A 147 4.83 9.53 11.23
CA SER A 147 5.75 9.13 10.16
C SER A 147 5.00 9.03 8.85
N GLN A 148 5.67 9.36 7.74
CA GLN A 148 5.13 9.20 6.39
C GLN A 148 6.26 9.03 5.38
N GLY A 149 5.95 8.45 4.24
CA GLY A 149 6.91 8.29 3.15
C GLY A 149 6.36 7.39 2.04
N THR A 150 7.23 7.08 1.09
CA THR A 150 6.96 6.15 -0.01
C THR A 150 7.87 4.94 0.12
N LYS A 151 7.33 3.76 -0.14
CA LYS A 151 8.08 2.50 -0.11
C LYS A 151 7.76 1.67 -1.35
N SER A 152 8.80 1.06 -1.92
CA SER A 152 8.67 -0.04 -2.87
C SER A 152 9.26 -1.29 -2.23
N LEU A 153 8.47 -2.35 -2.15
CA LEU A 153 8.90 -3.69 -1.78
C LEU A 153 9.04 -4.50 -3.07
N SER A 154 10.10 -5.29 -3.16
CA SER A 154 10.30 -6.24 -4.26
C SER A 154 10.94 -7.50 -3.70
N ASP A 155 10.28 -8.63 -3.89
CA ASP A 155 10.83 -9.92 -3.55
C ASP A 155 11.02 -10.77 -4.81
N THR A 156 12.28 -10.96 -5.20
CA THR A 156 12.69 -11.82 -6.32
C THR A 156 12.92 -13.27 -5.89
N LEU A 157 12.95 -13.51 -4.58
CA LEU A 157 13.26 -14.81 -3.98
C LEU A 157 12.07 -15.37 -3.19
N TYR A 158 10.86 -14.85 -3.43
CA TYR A 158 9.66 -15.29 -2.70
C TYR A 158 9.42 -16.81 -2.83
N LEU A 159 9.84 -17.44 -3.93
CA LEU A 159 9.89 -18.89 -4.11
C LEU A 159 11.17 -19.55 -3.56
N GLY A 160 11.93 -18.82 -2.74
CA GLY A 160 13.18 -19.29 -2.20
C GLY A 160 13.08 -20.55 -1.35
N TRP A 161 14.23 -21.08 -0.96
CA TRP A 161 14.39 -22.37 -0.31
C TRP A 161 13.57 -22.55 0.98
N SER A 162 13.31 -21.49 1.71
CA SER A 162 12.53 -21.52 2.96
C SER A 162 11.03 -21.76 2.76
N SER A 163 10.52 -21.59 1.54
CA SER A 163 9.11 -21.75 1.20
C SER A 163 8.74 -23.18 0.82
N ARG A 164 9.73 -24.05 0.56
CA ARG A 164 9.46 -25.43 0.17
C ARG A 164 8.96 -26.24 1.36
N GLY A 165 7.66 -26.47 1.39
CA GLY A 165 7.01 -27.33 2.39
C GLY A 165 6.23 -26.58 3.46
N ASN A 166 6.05 -25.26 3.33
CA ASN A 166 5.13 -24.55 4.19
C ASN A 166 3.69 -24.83 3.71
N VAL A 167 2.94 -25.60 4.49
CA VAL A 167 1.56 -25.99 4.16
C VAL A 167 0.65 -24.76 4.02
N LEU A 168 0.95 -23.66 4.74
CA LEU A 168 0.15 -22.43 4.71
C LEU A 168 0.20 -21.72 3.35
N GLU A 169 1.31 -21.82 2.62
CA GLU A 169 1.44 -21.25 1.28
C GLU A 169 0.44 -21.83 0.27
N ASN A 170 0.09 -23.08 0.43
CA ASN A 170 -0.83 -23.77 -0.47
C ASN A 170 -2.30 -23.36 -0.28
N PHE A 171 -2.62 -22.69 0.83
CA PHE A 171 -4.00 -22.30 1.19
C PHE A 171 -4.19 -20.78 1.25
N ASP A 172 -3.12 -20.00 1.27
CA ASP A 172 -3.17 -18.52 1.32
C ASP A 172 -2.56 -17.93 0.04
N TYR A 173 -3.42 -17.57 -0.90
CA TYR A 173 -3.03 -17.02 -2.20
C TYR A 173 -2.35 -15.64 -2.14
N LEU A 174 -2.32 -14.96 -0.96
CA LEU A 174 -1.61 -13.70 -0.70
C LEU A 174 -0.56 -13.87 0.41
N TYR A 175 -0.06 -15.08 0.61
CA TYR A 175 0.89 -15.40 1.66
C TYR A 175 2.17 -14.54 1.61
N TYR A 176 2.75 -14.37 0.44
CA TYR A 176 4.01 -13.64 0.26
C TYR A 176 3.83 -12.13 0.49
N GLU A 177 2.75 -11.55 -0.01
CA GLU A 177 2.38 -10.16 0.18
C GLU A 177 2.18 -9.85 1.67
N LYS A 178 1.43 -10.68 2.36
CA LYS A 178 1.21 -10.58 3.81
C LYS A 178 2.52 -10.68 4.58
N ARG A 179 3.37 -11.65 4.23
CA ARG A 179 4.68 -11.85 4.85
C ARG A 179 5.56 -10.61 4.72
N ASP A 180 5.68 -10.07 3.52
CA ASP A 180 6.59 -8.96 3.23
C ASP A 180 6.10 -7.65 3.83
N LEU A 181 4.80 -7.40 3.80
CA LEU A 181 4.20 -6.25 4.48
C LEU A 181 4.34 -6.34 6.00
N LYS A 182 4.12 -7.53 6.61
CA LYS A 182 4.35 -7.74 8.05
C LYS A 182 5.79 -7.44 8.44
N LYS A 183 6.78 -7.98 7.71
CA LYS A 183 8.20 -7.71 7.94
C LYS A 183 8.52 -6.22 7.85
N TRP A 184 7.95 -5.53 6.85
CA TRP A 184 8.16 -4.11 6.70
C TRP A 184 7.55 -3.32 7.85
N VAL A 185 6.31 -3.63 8.27
CA VAL A 185 5.67 -2.99 9.44
C VAL A 185 6.52 -3.19 10.70
N GLU A 186 6.93 -4.43 10.97
CA GLU A 186 7.77 -4.75 12.14
C GLU A 186 9.10 -3.98 12.16
N ALA A 187 9.68 -3.69 11.00
CA ALA A 187 10.94 -2.97 10.90
C ALA A 187 10.80 -1.45 10.97
N ASN A 188 9.70 -0.88 10.48
CA ASN A 188 9.61 0.56 10.17
C ASN A 188 8.51 1.30 10.95
N VAL A 189 7.50 0.59 11.49
CA VAL A 189 6.39 1.22 12.22
C VAL A 189 6.66 1.18 13.71
N ARG A 190 6.74 2.37 14.33
CA ARG A 190 6.93 2.53 15.80
C ARG A 190 6.11 3.71 16.28
N ALA A 191 5.45 3.57 17.43
CA ALA A 191 4.98 4.71 18.19
C ALA A 191 6.20 5.39 18.83
N SER A 192 6.39 6.68 18.55
CA SER A 192 7.44 7.51 19.17
C SER A 192 7.04 7.88 20.58
#